data_6e9edeb70e9c14a932b63e50674f9483
#
_entry.id   6e9edeb70e9c14a932b63e50674f9483
#
_cell.length_a   1.000
_cell.length_b   1.000
_cell.length_c   1.000
_cell.angle_alpha   90.00
_cell.angle_beta   90.00
_cell.angle_gamma   90.00
#
_symmetry.space_group_name_H-M   'P 1'
#
loop_
_entity.id
_entity.type
_entity.pdbx_description
1 polymer ?
#
loop_
_entity_poly.entity_id
_entity_poly.type
_entity_poly.pdbx_seq_one_letter_code
_entity_poly.pdbx_strand_id
1 'polypeptide(L)'
;SDYRMSIIAKIYYRYQTKLRKNNAVDFDDIILNTVKILSENPDVLSKYQDKFRYILVDEYQDTNNSQYLLINLLAQANRNLCVVGDDDQSIYKFRGANIGNILNFEDDYSDVQKITLDQNYRSTQNILDAANSVISNNKGRMGKSLWTSNGDGNRVYVYTGTNEYDEARYIARQ
;
A
#
# COMPACT_ATOMS: atom_id res chain seq x y z
N SER A 1 -29.25 18.74 -0.17
CA SER A 1 -28.39 17.71 0.35
C SER A 1 -28.55 17.68 1.87
N ASP A 2 -28.92 16.87 2.64
CA ASP A 2 -28.78 15.50 2.37
C ASP A 2 -29.19 14.77 3.64
N TYR A 3 -30.45 14.42 3.68
CA TYR A 3 -31.02 13.69 4.81
C TYR A 3 -30.15 12.45 5.15
N ARG A 4 -29.62 11.77 4.13
CA ARG A 4 -28.74 10.62 4.30
C ARG A 4 -27.43 10.99 5.02
N MET A 5 -26.77 12.07 4.62
CA MET A 5 -25.52 12.54 5.25
C MET A 5 -25.76 12.99 6.70
N SER A 6 -26.91 13.61 6.99
CA SER A 6 -27.29 13.95 8.37
C SER A 6 -27.44 12.71 9.25
N ILE A 7 -28.03 11.61 8.74
CA ILE A 7 -28.13 10.36 9.46
C ILE A 7 -26.76 9.75 9.69
N ILE A 8 -25.91 9.70 8.66
CA ILE A 8 -24.53 9.17 8.76
C ILE A 8 -23.75 9.95 9.83
N ALA A 9 -23.81 11.26 9.83
CA ALA A 9 -23.14 12.10 10.81
C ALA A 9 -23.61 11.81 12.25
N LYS A 10 -24.94 11.63 12.45
CA LYS A 10 -25.50 11.27 13.77
C LYS A 10 -25.04 9.88 14.23
N ILE A 11 -25.00 8.90 13.35
CA ILE A 11 -24.51 7.55 13.63
C ILE A 11 -23.03 7.61 14.02
N TYR A 12 -22.21 8.28 13.21
CA TYR A 12 -20.79 8.46 13.44
C TYR A 12 -20.50 9.12 14.81
N TYR A 13 -21.22 10.20 15.12
CA TYR A 13 -21.09 10.86 16.42
C TYR A 13 -21.40 9.92 17.60
N ARG A 14 -22.49 9.14 17.48
CA ARG A 14 -22.86 8.14 18.53
C ARG A 14 -21.83 7.03 18.64
N TYR A 15 -21.29 6.57 17.53
CA TYR A 15 -20.25 5.54 17.48
C TYR A 15 -18.98 6.02 18.19
N GLN A 16 -18.46 7.18 17.83
CA GLN A 16 -17.30 7.78 18.48
C GLN A 16 -17.52 8.06 19.97
N THR A 17 -18.71 8.52 20.34
CA THR A 17 -19.06 8.73 21.74
C THR A 17 -19.07 7.41 22.52
N LYS A 18 -19.53 6.33 21.90
CA LYS A 18 -19.55 4.99 22.51
C LYS A 18 -18.15 4.42 22.68
N LEU A 19 -17.25 4.58 21.70
CA LEU A 19 -15.85 4.20 21.81
C LEU A 19 -15.19 4.89 23.02
N ARG A 20 -15.30 6.22 23.11
CA ARG A 20 -14.74 7.01 24.22
C ARG A 20 -15.27 6.57 25.58
N LYS A 21 -16.61 6.35 25.72
CA LYS A 21 -17.22 5.90 26.95
C LYS A 21 -16.73 4.51 27.42
N ASN A 22 -16.32 3.67 26.48
CA ASN A 22 -15.81 2.33 26.77
C ASN A 22 -14.27 2.27 26.83
N ASN A 23 -13.57 3.41 26.78
CA ASN A 23 -12.09 3.47 26.67
C ASN A 23 -11.56 2.56 25.56
N ALA A 24 -12.26 2.55 24.41
CA ALA A 24 -11.95 1.74 23.24
C ALA A 24 -11.58 2.61 22.06
N VAL A 25 -10.81 2.04 21.14
CA VAL A 25 -10.44 2.60 19.84
C VAL A 25 -10.76 1.58 18.76
N ASP A 26 -11.06 2.04 17.56
CA ASP A 26 -11.10 1.17 16.37
C ASP A 26 -9.76 1.14 15.65
N PHE A 27 -9.68 0.40 14.54
CA PHE A 27 -8.42 0.26 13.79
C PHE A 27 -7.94 1.58 13.19
N ASP A 28 -8.86 2.44 12.74
CA ASP A 28 -8.50 3.75 12.18
C ASP A 28 -7.98 4.68 13.28
N ASP A 29 -8.62 4.64 14.46
CA ASP A 29 -8.20 5.41 15.63
C ASP A 29 -6.77 5.07 16.08
N ILE A 30 -6.32 3.82 15.93
CA ILE A 30 -4.96 3.41 16.32
C ILE A 30 -3.92 4.25 15.58
N ILE A 31 -4.02 4.36 14.27
CA ILE A 31 -3.07 5.14 13.47
C ILE A 31 -3.28 6.63 13.67
N LEU A 32 -4.51 7.12 13.58
CA LEU A 32 -4.83 8.54 13.69
C LEU A 32 -4.42 9.12 15.05
N ASN A 33 -4.74 8.42 16.16
CA ASN A 33 -4.36 8.88 17.49
C ASN A 33 -2.84 8.80 17.70
N THR A 34 -2.15 7.82 17.12
CA THR A 34 -0.69 7.74 17.17
C THR A 34 -0.05 8.93 16.44
N VAL A 35 -0.49 9.24 15.22
CA VAL A 35 -0.03 10.42 14.47
C VAL A 35 -0.28 11.69 15.29
N LYS A 36 -1.47 11.84 15.86
CA LYS A 36 -1.83 13.00 16.69
C LYS A 36 -0.93 13.13 17.92
N ILE A 37 -0.72 12.05 18.68
CA ILE A 37 0.14 12.05 19.87
C ILE A 37 1.56 12.47 19.49
N LEU A 38 2.13 11.89 18.43
CA LEU A 38 3.48 12.21 17.98
C LEU A 38 3.61 13.65 17.46
N SER A 39 2.59 14.17 16.79
CA SER A 39 2.59 15.54 16.26
C SER A 39 2.42 16.60 17.34
N GLU A 40 1.64 16.31 18.39
CA GLU A 40 1.33 17.27 19.46
C GLU A 40 2.32 17.21 20.63
N ASN A 41 3.17 16.17 20.73
CA ASN A 41 4.08 15.95 21.86
C ASN A 41 5.51 15.68 21.36
N PRO A 42 6.33 16.74 21.16
CA PRO A 42 7.69 16.61 20.63
C PRO A 42 8.63 15.73 21.46
N ASP A 43 8.45 15.70 22.77
CA ASP A 43 9.21 14.86 23.69
C ASP A 43 8.91 13.37 23.48
N VAL A 44 7.65 13.03 23.25
CA VAL A 44 7.23 11.68 22.90
C VAL A 44 7.78 11.29 21.53
N LEU A 45 7.66 12.18 20.53
CA LEU A 45 8.19 11.96 19.20
C LEU A 45 9.70 11.68 19.23
N SER A 46 10.48 12.54 19.91
CA SER A 46 11.93 12.38 20.05
C SER A 46 12.31 11.02 20.65
N LYS A 47 11.60 10.59 21.68
CA LYS A 47 11.81 9.27 22.30
C LYS A 47 11.63 8.12 21.31
N TYR A 48 10.62 8.19 20.44
CA TYR A 48 10.39 7.13 19.44
C TYR A 48 11.35 7.24 18.25
N GLN A 49 11.77 8.43 17.85
CA GLN A 49 12.82 8.64 16.85
C GLN A 49 14.17 8.08 17.30
N ASP A 50 14.51 8.24 18.58
CA ASP A 50 15.72 7.64 19.17
C ASP A 50 15.64 6.11 19.24
N LYS A 51 14.42 5.58 19.48
CA LYS A 51 14.18 4.15 19.58
C LYS A 51 14.20 3.48 18.19
N PHE A 52 13.58 4.09 17.19
CA PHE A 52 13.44 3.56 15.84
C PHE A 52 14.43 4.23 14.89
N ARG A 53 15.70 3.87 15.01
CA ARG A 53 16.78 4.45 14.20
C ARG A 53 16.80 4.02 12.75
N TYR A 54 16.20 2.88 12.44
CA TYR A 54 16.04 2.33 11.10
C TYR A 54 14.58 1.97 10.91
N ILE A 55 14.00 2.42 9.83
CA ILE A 55 12.61 2.17 9.47
C ILE A 55 12.60 1.51 8.09
N LEU A 56 12.00 0.34 8.02
CA LEU A 56 11.82 -0.41 6.77
C LEU A 56 10.32 -0.57 6.55
N VAL A 57 9.85 -0.20 5.37
CA VAL A 57 8.43 -0.30 5.01
C VAL A 57 8.31 -1.12 3.75
N ASP A 58 7.55 -2.20 3.84
CA ASP A 58 7.20 -3.05 2.71
C ASP A 58 5.82 -2.66 2.14
N GLU A 59 5.57 -3.03 0.88
CA GLU A 59 4.32 -2.74 0.16
C GLU A 59 3.94 -1.25 0.22
N TYR A 60 4.94 -0.37 0.06
CA TYR A 60 4.77 1.07 0.28
C TYR A 60 3.72 1.71 -0.64
N GLN A 61 3.46 1.14 -1.83
CA GLN A 61 2.42 1.58 -2.76
C GLN A 61 0.99 1.47 -2.17
N ASP A 62 0.80 0.63 -1.14
CA ASP A 62 -0.51 0.41 -0.52
C ASP A 62 -0.72 1.26 0.75
N THR A 63 0.24 2.12 1.09
CA THR A 63 0.11 3.01 2.24
C THR A 63 -0.92 4.12 2.01
N ASN A 64 -1.72 4.41 3.04
CA ASN A 64 -2.60 5.57 3.07
C ASN A 64 -1.89 6.81 3.64
N ASN A 65 -2.55 7.97 3.58
CA ASN A 65 -1.97 9.23 4.04
C ASN A 65 -1.62 9.23 5.54
N SER A 66 -2.38 8.55 6.38
CA SER A 66 -2.10 8.50 7.82
C SER A 66 -0.86 7.65 8.13
N GLN A 67 -0.70 6.54 7.40
CA GLN A 67 0.50 5.69 7.48
C GLN A 67 1.72 6.45 6.97
N TYR A 68 1.60 7.15 5.84
CA TYR A 68 2.64 8.02 5.31
C TYR A 68 3.10 9.08 6.33
N LEU A 69 2.14 9.78 6.97
CA LEU A 69 2.45 10.77 8.01
C LEU A 69 3.17 10.14 9.20
N LEU A 70 2.73 8.97 9.65
CA LEU A 70 3.37 8.25 10.75
C LEU A 70 4.82 7.89 10.43
N ILE A 71 5.07 7.35 9.23
CA ILE A 71 6.41 6.98 8.76
C ILE A 71 7.31 8.21 8.72
N ASN A 72 6.84 9.32 8.14
CA ASN A 72 7.62 10.55 8.03
C ASN A 72 7.94 11.16 9.39
N LEU A 73 6.98 11.23 10.33
CA LEU A 73 7.23 11.70 11.69
C LEU A 73 8.34 10.90 12.36
N LEU A 74 8.31 9.59 12.26
CA LEU A 74 9.32 8.73 12.88
C LEU A 74 10.68 8.80 12.19
N ALA A 75 10.70 8.91 10.85
CA ALA A 75 11.94 8.92 10.07
C ALA A 75 12.66 10.28 10.07
N GLN A 76 11.98 11.37 10.37
CA GLN A 76 12.45 12.74 10.18
C GLN A 76 13.80 13.04 10.84
N ALA A 77 14.06 12.50 12.04
CA ALA A 77 15.29 12.80 12.79
C ALA A 77 16.50 12.05 12.23
N ASN A 78 16.34 10.76 11.92
CA ASN A 78 17.46 9.89 11.54
C ASN A 78 17.61 9.71 10.03
N ARG A 79 16.54 9.92 9.25
CA ARG A 79 16.45 9.72 7.78
C ARG A 79 16.89 8.33 7.30
N ASN A 80 16.99 7.35 8.19
CA ASN A 80 17.31 5.97 7.87
C ASN A 80 16.02 5.22 7.50
N LEU A 81 15.42 5.61 6.39
CA LEU A 81 14.17 5.06 5.85
C LEU A 81 14.47 4.25 4.59
N CYS A 82 14.05 3.00 4.59
CA CYS A 82 14.05 2.15 3.41
C CYS A 82 12.61 1.76 3.09
N VAL A 83 12.13 2.08 1.90
CA VAL A 83 10.81 1.68 1.43
C VAL A 83 10.95 0.69 0.28
N VAL A 84 10.16 -0.35 0.28
CA VAL A 84 10.06 -1.33 -0.79
C VAL A 84 8.63 -1.36 -1.28
N GLY A 85 8.45 -1.37 -2.58
CA GLY A 85 7.11 -1.41 -3.16
C GLY A 85 7.13 -1.60 -4.66
N ASP A 86 5.96 -1.81 -5.20
CA ASP A 86 5.73 -2.03 -6.62
C ASP A 86 4.52 -1.20 -7.06
N ASP A 87 4.77 -0.09 -7.73
CA ASP A 87 3.72 0.81 -8.22
C ASP A 87 2.73 0.11 -9.16
N ASP A 88 3.18 -0.94 -9.86
CA ASP A 88 2.33 -1.76 -10.74
C ASP A 88 1.35 -2.64 -9.96
N GLN A 89 1.57 -2.86 -8.66
CA GLN A 89 0.71 -3.65 -7.77
C GLN A 89 -0.21 -2.80 -6.88
N SER A 90 -0.28 -1.49 -7.08
CA SER A 90 -1.14 -0.59 -6.31
C SER A 90 -2.61 -0.77 -6.67
N ILE A 91 -3.28 -1.73 -6.03
CA ILE A 91 -4.69 -2.07 -6.29
C ILE A 91 -5.64 -1.73 -5.12
N TYR A 92 -5.14 -1.18 -4.01
CA TYR A 92 -5.90 -0.89 -2.80
C TYR A 92 -6.38 0.57 -2.68
N LYS A 93 -6.48 1.31 -3.79
CA LYS A 93 -7.03 2.68 -3.80
C LYS A 93 -8.42 2.76 -3.15
N PHE A 94 -9.27 1.76 -3.36
CA PHE A 94 -10.61 1.69 -2.74
C PHE A 94 -10.59 1.53 -1.21
N ARG A 95 -9.43 1.16 -0.63
CA ARG A 95 -9.18 1.13 0.82
C ARG A 95 -8.41 2.35 1.32
N GLY A 96 -8.23 3.37 0.49
CA GLY A 96 -7.55 4.60 0.86
C GLY A 96 -6.05 4.61 0.60
N ALA A 97 -5.48 3.60 -0.07
CA ALA A 97 -4.10 3.63 -0.52
C ALA A 97 -3.86 4.81 -1.47
N ASN A 98 -2.71 5.45 -1.32
CA ASN A 98 -2.30 6.59 -2.15
C ASN A 98 -0.99 6.26 -2.87
N ILE A 99 -1.09 5.89 -4.14
CA ILE A 99 0.07 5.59 -4.98
C ILE A 99 1.06 6.77 -5.07
N GLY A 100 0.58 8.01 -4.86
CA GLY A 100 1.44 9.20 -4.83
C GLY A 100 2.55 9.09 -3.78
N ASN A 101 2.34 8.34 -2.70
CA ASN A 101 3.36 8.16 -1.66
C ASN A 101 4.64 7.51 -2.19
N ILE A 102 4.53 6.52 -3.10
CA ILE A 102 5.70 5.88 -3.71
C ILE A 102 6.20 6.65 -4.93
N LEU A 103 5.30 7.20 -5.75
CA LEU A 103 5.69 7.91 -6.97
C LEU A 103 6.44 9.21 -6.68
N ASN A 104 6.07 9.91 -5.60
CA ASN A 104 6.66 11.20 -5.20
C ASN A 104 7.73 11.05 -4.11
N PHE A 105 8.17 9.83 -3.80
CA PHE A 105 9.14 9.61 -2.72
C PHE A 105 10.47 10.36 -2.93
N GLU A 106 10.91 10.47 -4.18
CA GLU A 106 12.12 11.23 -4.55
C GLU A 106 11.95 12.76 -4.36
N ASP A 107 10.71 13.27 -4.35
CA ASP A 107 10.40 14.67 -4.08
C ASP A 107 10.45 14.98 -2.57
N ASP A 108 10.07 14.00 -1.75
CA ASP A 108 10.07 14.13 -0.28
C ASP A 108 11.47 14.00 0.32
N TYR A 109 12.37 13.27 -0.36
CA TYR A 109 13.71 12.95 0.10
C TYR A 109 14.74 13.22 -1.00
N SER A 110 15.54 14.26 -0.88
CA SER A 110 16.48 14.72 -1.91
C SER A 110 17.72 13.84 -2.12
N ASP A 111 17.97 12.89 -1.21
CA ASP A 111 19.16 12.03 -1.15
C ASP A 111 18.80 10.55 -1.32
N VAL A 112 17.72 10.26 -2.05
CA VAL A 112 17.23 8.90 -2.29
C VAL A 112 18.20 8.11 -3.17
N GLN A 113 18.50 6.89 -2.72
CA GLN A 113 19.11 5.87 -3.57
C GLN A 113 18.04 4.91 -4.04
N LYS A 114 17.73 4.94 -5.33
CA LYS A 114 16.75 4.07 -5.95
C LYS A 114 17.39 2.83 -6.55
N ILE A 115 16.88 1.67 -6.17
CA ILE A 115 17.32 0.38 -6.68
C ILE A 115 16.11 -0.32 -7.30
N THR A 116 16.21 -0.65 -8.58
CA THR A 116 15.15 -1.39 -9.29
C THR A 116 15.43 -2.88 -9.23
N LEU A 117 14.45 -3.66 -8.75
CA LEU A 117 14.49 -5.12 -8.72
C LEU A 117 13.64 -5.65 -9.89
N ASP A 118 14.24 -5.83 -11.04
CA ASP A 118 13.57 -6.24 -12.28
C ASP A 118 13.69 -7.73 -12.59
N GLN A 119 14.63 -8.44 -11.96
CA GLN A 119 14.74 -9.88 -12.08
C GLN A 119 13.71 -10.59 -11.22
N ASN A 120 12.87 -11.41 -11.85
CA ASN A 120 11.86 -12.23 -11.18
C ASN A 120 12.37 -13.67 -11.01
N TYR A 121 12.30 -14.18 -9.79
CA TYR A 121 12.74 -15.53 -9.42
C TYR A 121 11.60 -16.52 -9.24
N ARG A 122 10.35 -16.06 -9.33
CA ARG A 122 9.13 -16.85 -9.09
C ARG A 122 8.58 -17.46 -10.37
N SER A 123 8.45 -16.65 -11.41
CA SER A 123 7.69 -16.98 -12.62
C SER A 123 8.61 -17.32 -13.79
N THR A 124 8.06 -18.00 -14.81
CA THR A 124 8.69 -18.23 -16.11
C THR A 124 8.43 -17.06 -17.06
N GLN A 125 9.19 -16.97 -18.15
CA GLN A 125 9.15 -15.82 -19.06
C GLN A 125 7.77 -15.62 -19.70
N ASN A 126 7.09 -16.68 -20.15
CA ASN A 126 5.74 -16.56 -20.73
C ASN A 126 4.73 -15.90 -19.78
N ILE A 127 4.83 -16.14 -18.46
CA ILE A 127 3.98 -15.48 -17.47
C ILE A 127 4.34 -14.00 -17.34
N LEU A 128 5.64 -13.69 -17.30
CA LEU A 128 6.10 -12.31 -17.22
C LEU A 128 5.75 -11.49 -18.47
N ASP A 129 5.84 -12.08 -19.64
CA ASP A 129 5.46 -11.42 -20.90
C ASP A 129 3.97 -11.05 -20.91
N ALA A 130 3.12 -11.97 -20.44
CA ALA A 130 1.70 -11.70 -20.30
C ALA A 130 1.44 -10.58 -19.26
N ALA A 131 2.11 -10.61 -18.10
CA ALA A 131 2.01 -9.58 -17.07
C ALA A 131 2.53 -8.22 -17.57
N ASN A 132 3.70 -8.18 -18.18
CA ASN A 132 4.27 -6.98 -18.78
C ASN A 132 3.35 -6.37 -19.85
N SER A 133 2.71 -7.21 -20.68
CA SER A 133 1.75 -6.78 -21.70
C SER A 133 0.50 -6.13 -21.08
N VAL A 134 -0.05 -6.72 -20.03
CA VAL A 134 -1.22 -6.15 -19.31
C VAL A 134 -0.86 -4.82 -18.69
N ILE A 135 0.24 -4.77 -17.93
CA ILE A 135 0.60 -3.57 -17.17
C ILE A 135 1.08 -2.41 -18.05
N SER A 136 1.55 -2.68 -19.27
CA SER A 136 1.95 -1.64 -20.22
C SER A 136 0.83 -0.68 -20.60
N ASN A 137 -0.44 -1.09 -20.40
CA ASN A 137 -1.60 -0.22 -20.62
C ASN A 137 -1.79 0.83 -19.53
N ASN A 138 -1.18 0.66 -18.37
CA ASN A 138 -1.26 1.64 -17.27
C ASN A 138 -0.36 2.84 -17.57
N LYS A 139 -0.92 4.06 -17.39
CA LYS A 139 -0.21 5.32 -17.50
C LYS A 139 0.21 5.81 -16.11
N GLY A 140 1.33 6.53 -16.01
CA GLY A 140 1.79 7.12 -14.74
C GLY A 140 2.49 6.14 -13.81
N ARG A 141 3.17 5.15 -14.37
CA ARG A 141 4.03 4.17 -13.68
C ARG A 141 5.50 4.57 -13.77
N MET A 142 6.32 4.08 -12.83
CA MET A 142 7.78 4.30 -12.85
C MET A 142 8.48 3.61 -14.04
N GLY A 143 7.84 2.61 -14.63
CA GLY A 143 8.32 1.90 -15.82
C GLY A 143 9.43 0.92 -15.50
N LYS A 144 9.06 -0.35 -15.39
CA LYS A 144 10.01 -1.48 -15.35
C LYS A 144 9.50 -2.58 -16.27
N SER A 145 10.38 -3.49 -16.65
CA SER A 145 10.04 -4.71 -17.38
C SER A 145 10.65 -5.88 -16.65
N LEU A 146 9.80 -6.76 -16.16
CA LEU A 146 10.25 -7.96 -15.44
C LEU A 146 10.80 -8.98 -16.42
N TRP A 147 11.92 -9.59 -16.04
CA TRP A 147 12.55 -10.69 -16.74
C TRP A 147 12.96 -11.81 -15.78
N THR A 148 13.23 -13.02 -16.30
CA THR A 148 13.63 -14.15 -15.46
C THR A 148 14.67 -15.02 -16.17
N SER A 149 15.45 -15.76 -15.40
CA SER A 149 16.32 -16.85 -15.87
C SER A 149 15.67 -18.23 -15.76
N ASN A 150 14.39 -18.33 -15.38
CA ASN A 150 13.69 -19.60 -15.19
C ASN A 150 13.23 -20.27 -16.51
N GLY A 151 13.65 -19.71 -17.67
CA GLY A 151 13.22 -20.18 -18.99
C GLY A 151 11.80 -19.78 -19.36
N ASP A 152 11.35 -20.23 -20.54
CA ASP A 152 10.05 -19.81 -21.10
C ASP A 152 8.86 -20.37 -20.33
N GLY A 153 8.96 -21.60 -19.85
CA GLY A 153 7.88 -22.30 -19.17
C GLY A 153 6.71 -22.69 -20.09
N ASN A 154 5.60 -23.07 -19.51
CA ASN A 154 4.39 -23.42 -20.25
C ASN A 154 3.72 -22.16 -20.82
N ARG A 155 2.99 -22.34 -21.93
CA ARG A 155 2.17 -21.25 -22.49
C ARG A 155 1.03 -20.90 -21.52
N VAL A 156 0.67 -19.60 -21.52
CA VAL A 156 -0.50 -19.11 -20.80
C VAL A 156 -1.77 -19.52 -21.55
N TYR A 157 -2.72 -20.12 -20.84
CA TYR A 157 -4.01 -20.52 -21.38
C TYR A 157 -5.09 -19.55 -20.90
N VAL A 158 -6.00 -19.24 -21.79
CA VAL A 158 -7.20 -18.45 -21.47
C VAL A 158 -8.41 -19.35 -21.51
N TYR A 159 -9.15 -19.37 -20.41
CA TYR A 159 -10.43 -20.04 -20.33
C TYR A 159 -11.53 -19.01 -20.06
N THR A 160 -12.61 -19.07 -20.82
CA THR A 160 -13.77 -18.19 -20.61
C THR A 160 -14.95 -19.05 -20.13
N GLY A 161 -15.25 -18.93 -18.85
CA GLY A 161 -16.41 -19.57 -18.25
C GLY A 161 -17.73 -18.91 -18.66
N THR A 162 -18.83 -19.66 -18.68
CA THR A 162 -20.19 -19.13 -18.92
C THR A 162 -20.75 -18.40 -17.70
N ASN A 163 -20.24 -18.71 -16.52
CA ASN A 163 -20.56 -18.09 -15.24
C ASN A 163 -19.47 -18.47 -14.21
N GLU A 164 -19.55 -17.88 -13.01
CA GLU A 164 -18.58 -18.09 -11.93
C GLU A 164 -18.48 -19.56 -11.46
N TYR A 165 -19.56 -20.34 -11.55
CA TYR A 165 -19.54 -21.77 -11.18
C TYR A 165 -18.79 -22.61 -12.21
N ASP A 166 -18.91 -22.25 -13.48
CA ASP A 166 -18.18 -22.91 -14.56
C ASP A 166 -16.68 -22.65 -14.46
N GLU A 167 -16.29 -21.40 -14.20
CA GLU A 167 -14.91 -21.01 -13.93
C GLU A 167 -14.32 -21.78 -12.73
N ALA A 168 -15.03 -21.80 -11.60
CA ALA A 168 -14.60 -22.52 -10.40
C ALA A 168 -14.46 -24.03 -10.66
N ARG A 169 -15.36 -24.62 -11.43
CA ARG A 169 -15.31 -26.05 -11.81
C ARG A 169 -14.13 -26.35 -12.72
N TYR A 170 -13.80 -25.44 -13.64
CA TYR A 170 -12.62 -25.59 -14.49
C TYR A 170 -11.34 -25.59 -13.65
N ILE A 171 -11.17 -24.61 -12.75
CA ILE A 171 -10.01 -24.52 -11.86
C ILE A 171 -9.87 -25.77 -11.00
N ALA A 172 -10.97 -26.28 -10.44
CA ALA A 172 -10.94 -27.47 -9.58
C ALA A 172 -10.58 -28.79 -10.31
N ARG A 173 -10.58 -28.78 -11.64
CA ARG A 173 -10.25 -29.95 -12.47
C ARG A 173 -8.82 -29.93 -13.01
N GLN A 174 -8.12 -28.80 -12.86
CA GLN A 174 -6.70 -28.64 -13.25
C GLN A 174 -5.79 -29.12 -12.11
#